data_5f033a5743970fbc51ed2cdf27ecabad
#
_entry.id   5f033a5743970fbc51ed2cdf27ecabad
#
_cell.length_a   1.000
_cell.length_b   1.000
_cell.length_c   1.000
_cell.angle_alpha   90.00
_cell.angle_beta   90.00
_cell.angle_gamma   90.00
#
_symmetry.space_group_name_H-M   'P 1'
#
loop_
_entity.id
_entity.type
_entity.pdbx_description
1 polymer ?
#
loop_
_entity_poly.entity_id
_entity_poly.type
_entity_poly.pdbx_seq_one_letter_code
_entity_poly.pdbx_strand_id
1 'polypeptide(L)'
;MAKKTCIHFDPVKPGCEIHNWRMKELDYVIKELTPNNEHWVDSRYAGKTLSDIRKEIAERYQATIGQKMQAKAAPIREAAVVIKPDTTMADLQLLAKQLEKEFGIKCIQIHIHRDEGFNKTNPDPSKLNLHAHFVANWTHDDGTSLRLGRPDTSRMQTVAAECLKMERGRF
;
A
#
# COMPACT_ATOMS: atom_id res chain seq x y z
N MET A 1 11.05 -10.66 21.22
CA MET A 1 11.71 -10.43 19.92
C MET A 1 11.12 -9.19 19.28
N ALA A 2 11.95 -8.34 18.74
CA ALA A 2 11.47 -7.19 18.01
C ALA A 2 10.68 -7.66 16.76
N LYS A 3 9.59 -6.97 16.46
CA LYS A 3 8.73 -7.31 15.32
C LYS A 3 9.41 -6.86 14.02
N LYS A 4 9.43 -7.75 13.06
CA LYS A 4 10.03 -7.49 11.74
C LYS A 4 8.99 -6.95 10.77
N THR A 5 9.42 -6.04 9.91
CA THR A 5 8.61 -5.53 8.81
C THR A 5 9.32 -5.74 7.48
N CYS A 6 8.53 -5.85 6.43
CA CYS A 6 8.99 -5.84 5.05
C CYS A 6 7.94 -5.14 4.19
N ILE A 7 8.37 -4.68 3.03
CA ILE A 7 7.50 -4.05 2.05
C ILE A 7 7.74 -4.67 0.67
N HIS A 8 6.67 -5.11 0.03
CA HIS A 8 6.73 -5.68 -1.30
C HIS A 8 5.50 -5.23 -2.08
N PHE A 9 5.72 -4.60 -3.23
CA PHE A 9 4.66 -4.10 -4.09
C PHE A 9 4.33 -5.08 -5.20
N ASP A 10 3.07 -5.47 -5.26
CA ASP A 10 2.49 -6.28 -6.32
C ASP A 10 1.42 -5.50 -7.08
N PRO A 11 1.09 -5.87 -8.33
CA PRO A 11 -0.08 -5.31 -9.01
C PRO A 11 -1.33 -5.40 -8.13
N VAL A 12 -2.11 -4.32 -8.08
CA VAL A 12 -3.38 -4.35 -7.34
C VAL A 12 -4.30 -5.44 -7.89
N LYS A 13 -4.96 -6.14 -6.97
CA LYS A 13 -5.95 -7.16 -7.30
C LYS A 13 -7.34 -6.54 -7.44
N PRO A 14 -8.22 -7.13 -8.26
CA PRO A 14 -9.63 -6.78 -8.22
C PRO A 14 -10.18 -6.88 -6.80
N GLY A 15 -10.98 -5.90 -6.40
CA GLY A 15 -11.53 -5.85 -5.04
C GLY A 15 -10.63 -5.20 -3.98
N CYS A 16 -9.46 -4.69 -4.35
CA CYS A 16 -8.57 -3.98 -3.44
C CYS A 16 -9.29 -2.87 -2.65
N GLU A 17 -10.04 -1.99 -3.32
CA GLU A 17 -10.79 -0.92 -2.67
C GLU A 17 -11.88 -1.47 -1.73
N ILE A 18 -12.57 -2.52 -2.14
CA ILE A 18 -13.61 -3.18 -1.34
C ILE A 18 -13.03 -3.70 -0.02
N HIS A 19 -11.88 -4.37 -0.10
CA HIS A 19 -11.16 -4.88 1.06
C HIS A 19 -10.64 -3.75 1.95
N ASN A 20 -9.94 -2.79 1.37
CA ASN A 20 -9.26 -1.74 2.11
C ASN A 20 -10.22 -0.78 2.82
N TRP A 21 -11.36 -0.47 2.19
CA TRP A 21 -12.41 0.39 2.74
C TRP A 21 -13.47 -0.36 3.54
N ARG A 22 -13.34 -1.68 3.71
CA ARG A 22 -14.35 -2.52 4.38
C ARG A 22 -15.76 -2.34 3.80
N MET A 23 -15.86 -2.33 2.48
CA MET A 23 -17.14 -2.15 1.77
C MET A 23 -18.01 -3.42 1.76
N LYS A 24 -17.46 -4.56 2.21
CA LYS A 24 -18.18 -5.84 2.37
C LYS A 24 -17.82 -6.46 3.71
N GLU A 25 -18.72 -7.28 4.22
CA GLU A 25 -18.42 -8.17 5.34
C GLU A 25 -17.41 -9.22 4.89
N LEU A 26 -16.37 -9.39 5.68
CA LEU A 26 -15.29 -10.34 5.44
C LEU A 26 -15.15 -11.24 6.67
N ASP A 27 -15.05 -12.52 6.41
CA ASP A 27 -15.05 -13.54 7.45
C ASP A 27 -13.92 -13.46 8.47
N TYR A 28 -12.78 -12.92 8.05
CA TYR A 28 -11.57 -12.78 8.89
C TYR A 28 -11.51 -11.42 9.61
N VAL A 29 -12.48 -10.56 9.41
CA VAL A 29 -12.57 -9.24 10.04
C VAL A 29 -13.41 -9.33 11.30
N ILE A 30 -12.87 -8.78 12.39
CA ILE A 30 -13.58 -8.60 13.66
C ILE A 30 -14.29 -7.26 13.60
N LYS A 31 -15.56 -7.28 13.28
CA LYS A 31 -16.37 -6.10 12.99
C LYS A 31 -16.37 -5.05 14.11
N GLU A 32 -16.32 -5.48 15.34
CA GLU A 32 -16.28 -4.62 16.52
C GLU A 32 -15.00 -3.78 16.58
N LEU A 33 -13.93 -4.25 15.94
CA LEU A 33 -12.64 -3.57 15.91
C LEU A 33 -12.44 -2.67 14.66
N THR A 34 -13.33 -2.79 13.67
CA THR A 34 -13.24 -2.00 12.43
C THR A 34 -13.19 -0.48 12.68
N PRO A 35 -13.87 0.09 13.68
CA PRO A 35 -13.72 1.52 14.00
C PRO A 35 -12.30 1.97 14.36
N ASN A 36 -11.41 1.04 14.70
CA ASN A 36 -10.01 1.31 15.01
C ASN A 36 -9.13 1.42 13.75
N ASN A 37 -9.67 1.08 12.58
CA ASN A 37 -8.96 1.26 11.31
C ASN A 37 -8.82 2.73 10.96
N GLU A 38 -7.76 3.06 10.24
CA GLU A 38 -7.50 4.41 9.78
C GLU A 38 -7.24 4.41 8.27
N HIS A 39 -7.62 5.49 7.61
CA HIS A 39 -7.49 5.65 6.18
C HIS A 39 -6.92 7.02 5.85
N TRP A 40 -6.07 7.08 4.84
CA TRP A 40 -5.52 8.32 4.31
C TRP A 40 -5.46 8.25 2.79
N VAL A 41 -5.79 9.36 2.15
CA VAL A 41 -5.70 9.54 0.70
C VAL A 41 -4.85 10.77 0.43
N ASP A 42 -3.86 10.65 -0.45
CA ASP A 42 -3.06 11.78 -0.88
C ASP A 42 -3.95 12.81 -1.61
N SER A 43 -3.76 14.09 -1.33
CA SER A 43 -4.58 15.17 -1.89
C SER A 43 -4.59 15.20 -3.43
N ARG A 44 -3.51 14.73 -4.07
CA ARG A 44 -3.42 14.63 -5.54
C ARG A 44 -4.45 13.66 -6.14
N TYR A 45 -4.95 12.73 -5.34
CA TYR A 45 -5.86 11.66 -5.77
C TYR A 45 -7.22 11.73 -5.09
N ALA A 46 -7.49 12.80 -4.35
CA ALA A 46 -8.75 12.98 -3.64
C ALA A 46 -9.95 12.91 -4.61
N GLY A 47 -11.00 12.19 -4.19
CA GLY A 47 -12.23 12.04 -4.97
C GLY A 47 -12.12 11.12 -6.19
N LYS A 48 -10.99 10.43 -6.38
CA LYS A 48 -10.77 9.52 -7.51
C LYS A 48 -10.77 8.07 -7.06
N THR A 49 -11.40 7.20 -7.85
CA THR A 49 -11.25 5.75 -7.71
C THR A 49 -9.91 5.30 -8.28
N LEU A 50 -9.46 4.10 -7.95
CA LEU A 50 -8.24 3.53 -8.57
C LEU A 50 -8.43 3.35 -10.09
N SER A 51 -9.65 3.07 -10.54
CA SER A 51 -9.98 3.01 -11.95
C SER A 51 -9.79 4.35 -12.65
N ASP A 52 -10.24 5.45 -12.03
CA ASP A 52 -10.03 6.81 -12.55
C ASP A 52 -8.56 7.14 -12.68
N ILE A 53 -7.77 6.82 -11.66
CA ILE A 53 -6.33 7.06 -11.62
C ILE A 53 -5.62 6.26 -12.71
N ARG A 54 -5.97 4.98 -12.86
CA ARG A 54 -5.42 4.13 -13.93
C ARG A 54 -5.72 4.72 -15.31
N LYS A 55 -6.93 5.19 -15.53
CA LYS A 55 -7.34 5.81 -16.79
C LYS A 55 -6.50 7.05 -17.10
N GLU A 56 -6.30 7.92 -16.12
CA GLU A 56 -5.47 9.12 -16.28
C GLU A 56 -4.01 8.77 -16.62
N ILE A 57 -3.45 7.75 -15.95
CA ILE A 57 -2.10 7.26 -16.25
C ILE A 57 -2.02 6.74 -17.69
N ALA A 58 -3.01 5.95 -18.11
CA ALA A 58 -3.07 5.40 -19.47
C ALA A 58 -3.18 6.50 -20.54
N GLU A 59 -3.93 7.55 -20.28
CA GLU A 59 -4.05 8.72 -21.16
C GLU A 59 -2.71 9.46 -21.30
N ARG A 60 -2.00 9.69 -20.20
CA ARG A 60 -0.66 10.30 -20.22
C ARG A 60 0.34 9.44 -20.97
N TYR A 61 0.32 8.14 -20.73
CA TYR A 61 1.16 7.18 -21.45
C TYR A 61 0.94 7.26 -22.96
N GLN A 62 -0.31 7.23 -23.39
CA GLN A 62 -0.66 7.31 -24.81
C GLN A 62 -0.23 8.65 -25.41
N ALA A 63 -0.41 9.75 -24.70
CA ALA A 63 0.02 11.08 -25.15
C ALA A 63 1.54 11.17 -25.34
N THR A 64 2.32 10.50 -24.48
CA THR A 64 3.78 10.52 -24.50
C THR A 64 4.37 9.53 -25.50
N ILE A 65 3.89 8.28 -25.48
CA ILE A 65 4.44 7.16 -26.26
C ILE A 65 3.79 7.04 -27.64
N GLY A 66 2.57 7.55 -27.79
CA GLY A 66 1.81 7.43 -29.03
C GLY A 66 1.11 6.08 -29.23
N GLN A 67 1.17 5.22 -28.22
CA GLN A 67 0.53 3.90 -28.26
C GLN A 67 -0.34 3.71 -27.01
N LYS A 68 -1.39 2.91 -27.15
CA LYS A 68 -2.26 2.55 -26.04
C LYS A 68 -1.50 1.71 -25.02
N MET A 69 -1.67 2.02 -23.72
CA MET A 69 -1.13 1.20 -22.64
C MET A 69 -1.68 -0.22 -22.72
N GLN A 70 -0.81 -1.22 -22.55
CA GLN A 70 -1.21 -2.62 -22.58
C GLN A 70 -2.15 -2.95 -21.41
N ALA A 71 -3.16 -3.79 -21.66
CA ALA A 71 -4.12 -4.21 -20.62
C ALA A 71 -3.44 -4.89 -19.42
N LYS A 72 -2.33 -5.61 -19.65
CA LYS A 72 -1.54 -6.28 -18.60
C LYS A 72 -0.62 -5.35 -17.81
N ALA A 73 -0.50 -4.09 -18.19
CA ALA A 73 0.33 -3.14 -17.45
C ALA A 73 -0.20 -2.96 -16.03
N ALA A 74 0.70 -2.82 -15.08
CA ALA A 74 0.39 -2.67 -13.66
C ALA A 74 0.86 -1.31 -13.14
N PRO A 75 0.21 -0.20 -13.54
CA PRO A 75 0.61 1.14 -13.11
C PRO A 75 0.28 1.43 -11.65
N ILE A 76 -0.67 0.71 -11.07
CA ILE A 76 -1.04 0.82 -9.66
C ILE A 76 -0.66 -0.48 -8.97
N ARG A 77 0.04 -0.35 -7.84
CA ARG A 77 0.51 -1.49 -7.04
C ARG A 77 0.15 -1.32 -5.58
N GLU A 78 0.09 -2.42 -4.88
CA GLU A 78 -0.22 -2.47 -3.45
C GLU A 78 0.85 -3.25 -2.69
N ALA A 79 1.16 -2.77 -1.49
CA ALA A 79 1.99 -3.49 -0.53
C ALA A 79 1.26 -3.61 0.79
N ALA A 80 1.29 -4.79 1.40
CA ALA A 80 0.90 -4.99 2.80
C ALA A 80 2.15 -4.95 3.68
N VAL A 81 2.11 -4.14 4.72
CA VAL A 81 3.25 -3.89 5.61
C VAL A 81 2.85 -4.21 7.04
N VAL A 82 3.59 -5.09 7.70
CA VAL A 82 3.38 -5.39 9.11
C VAL A 82 3.73 -4.17 9.95
N ILE A 83 2.87 -3.81 10.89
CA ILE A 83 3.05 -2.67 11.79
C ILE A 83 3.01 -3.10 13.26
N LYS A 84 3.44 -2.18 14.13
CA LYS A 84 3.32 -2.33 15.59
C LYS A 84 1.98 -1.74 16.08
N PRO A 85 1.53 -2.11 17.30
CA PRO A 85 0.32 -1.52 17.88
C PRO A 85 0.39 0.01 18.02
N ASP A 86 1.58 0.57 18.24
CA ASP A 86 1.82 2.00 18.39
C ASP A 86 2.22 2.73 17.10
N THR A 87 2.28 2.03 15.97
CA THR A 87 2.53 2.66 14.66
C THR A 87 1.38 3.61 14.32
N THR A 88 1.72 4.84 13.97
CA THR A 88 0.75 5.89 13.63
C THR A 88 0.62 6.10 12.14
N MET A 89 -0.46 6.74 11.71
CA MET A 89 -0.59 7.18 10.30
C MET A 89 0.53 8.15 9.91
N ALA A 90 1.01 9.00 10.83
CA ALA A 90 2.14 9.89 10.59
C ALA A 90 3.43 9.12 10.26
N ASP A 91 3.70 8.01 10.93
CA ASP A 91 4.85 7.13 10.63
C ASP A 91 4.76 6.57 9.20
N LEU A 92 3.56 6.16 8.79
CA LEU A 92 3.29 5.61 7.46
C LEU A 92 3.35 6.68 6.37
N GLN A 93 2.90 7.90 6.67
CA GLN A 93 3.04 9.04 5.75
C GLN A 93 4.50 9.43 5.56
N LEU A 94 5.33 9.32 6.61
CA LEU A 94 6.77 9.53 6.50
C LEU A 94 7.40 8.47 5.57
N LEU A 95 7.02 7.21 5.72
CA LEU A 95 7.43 6.14 4.82
C LEU A 95 7.01 6.44 3.38
N ALA A 96 5.78 6.87 3.15
CA ALA A 96 5.29 7.25 1.83
C ALA A 96 6.14 8.36 1.20
N LYS A 97 6.51 9.39 1.96
CA LYS A 97 7.40 10.46 1.49
C LYS A 97 8.79 9.96 1.11
N GLN A 98 9.36 9.06 1.90
CA GLN A 98 10.67 8.47 1.60
C GLN A 98 10.62 7.59 0.36
N LEU A 99 9.57 6.82 0.16
CA LEU A 99 9.37 6.00 -1.05
C LEU A 99 9.28 6.87 -2.31
N GLU A 100 8.60 7.99 -2.23
CA GLU A 100 8.54 8.94 -3.37
C GLU A 100 9.89 9.60 -3.62
N LYS A 101 10.55 10.09 -2.58
CA LYS A 101 11.84 10.79 -2.67
C LYS A 101 12.96 9.89 -3.24
N GLU A 102 13.06 8.65 -2.76
CA GLU A 102 14.15 7.76 -3.18
C GLU A 102 13.85 6.98 -4.46
N PHE A 103 12.59 6.61 -4.70
CA PHE A 103 12.23 5.67 -5.77
C PHE A 103 11.24 6.23 -6.79
N GLY A 104 10.63 7.38 -6.52
CA GLY A 104 9.58 7.94 -7.37
C GLY A 104 8.22 7.26 -7.20
N ILE A 105 8.05 6.40 -6.19
CA ILE A 105 6.80 5.72 -5.89
C ILE A 105 5.84 6.71 -5.22
N LYS A 106 4.74 7.04 -5.90
CA LYS A 106 3.74 7.99 -5.39
C LYS A 106 2.65 7.25 -4.64
N CYS A 107 2.59 7.39 -3.34
CA CYS A 107 1.53 6.78 -2.54
C CYS A 107 0.19 7.46 -2.81
N ILE A 108 -0.82 6.66 -3.13
CA ILE A 108 -2.20 7.11 -3.38
C ILE A 108 -3.02 7.05 -2.10
N GLN A 109 -2.98 5.91 -1.42
CA GLN A 109 -3.78 5.61 -0.23
C GLN A 109 -2.95 4.82 0.78
N ILE A 110 -3.24 5.02 2.05
CA ILE A 110 -2.74 4.18 3.15
C ILE A 110 -3.96 3.75 3.98
N HIS A 111 -4.05 2.46 4.26
CA HIS A 111 -5.09 1.88 5.10
C HIS A 111 -4.46 1.10 6.23
N ILE A 112 -4.77 1.46 7.47
CA ILE A 112 -4.34 0.72 8.66
C ILE A 112 -5.47 -0.21 9.06
N HIS A 113 -5.19 -1.51 9.06
CA HIS A 113 -6.13 -2.54 9.50
C HIS A 113 -5.72 -3.07 10.87
N ARG A 114 -6.59 -2.85 11.87
CA ARG A 114 -6.47 -3.33 13.24
C ARG A 114 -7.60 -4.29 13.63
N ASP A 115 -8.32 -4.79 12.64
CA ASP A 115 -9.54 -5.59 12.79
C ASP A 115 -9.44 -7.02 12.24
N GLU A 116 -8.27 -7.43 11.77
CA GLU A 116 -8.05 -8.77 11.24
C GLU A 116 -7.42 -9.68 12.29
N GLY A 117 -8.10 -10.82 12.58
CA GLY A 117 -7.57 -11.88 13.42
C GLY A 117 -6.89 -12.98 12.63
N PHE A 118 -6.17 -13.89 13.32
CA PHE A 118 -5.52 -15.03 12.67
C PHE A 118 -6.50 -16.14 12.26
N ASN A 119 -7.63 -16.27 12.94
CA ASN A 119 -8.72 -17.13 12.50
C ASN A 119 -10.07 -16.64 13.05
N LYS A 120 -11.14 -17.12 12.39
CA LYS A 120 -12.53 -16.76 12.74
C LYS A 120 -12.98 -17.21 14.14
N THR A 121 -12.36 -18.25 14.66
CA THR A 121 -12.79 -18.91 15.90
C THR A 121 -12.02 -18.44 17.12
N ASN A 122 -11.01 -17.61 16.95
CA ASN A 122 -10.20 -17.11 18.06
C ASN A 122 -9.99 -15.59 17.94
N PRO A 123 -10.94 -14.79 18.44
CA PRO A 123 -10.89 -13.33 18.40
C PRO A 123 -9.94 -12.71 19.44
N ASP A 124 -8.93 -13.45 19.89
CA ASP A 124 -7.95 -12.96 20.86
C ASP A 124 -7.22 -11.73 20.31
N PRO A 125 -7.38 -10.53 20.91
CA PRO A 125 -6.72 -9.31 20.45
C PRO A 125 -5.19 -9.40 20.39
N SER A 126 -4.58 -10.27 21.21
CA SER A 126 -3.13 -10.50 21.20
C SER A 126 -2.65 -11.16 19.90
N LYS A 127 -3.54 -11.75 19.13
CA LYS A 127 -3.27 -12.43 17.87
C LYS A 127 -3.73 -11.65 16.65
N LEU A 128 -4.01 -10.36 16.79
CA LEU A 128 -4.38 -9.51 15.65
C LEU A 128 -3.25 -9.42 14.64
N ASN A 129 -3.63 -9.50 13.38
CA ASN A 129 -2.74 -9.24 12.26
C ASN A 129 -2.74 -7.75 11.94
N LEU A 130 -1.91 -6.99 12.67
CA LEU A 130 -1.78 -5.55 12.47
C LEU A 130 -0.95 -5.27 11.23
N HIS A 131 -1.53 -4.60 10.26
CA HIS A 131 -0.84 -4.26 9.02
C HIS A 131 -1.41 -2.99 8.40
N ALA A 132 -0.65 -2.43 7.48
CA ALA A 132 -1.09 -1.32 6.64
C ALA A 132 -0.99 -1.71 5.17
N HIS A 133 -1.93 -1.23 4.37
CA HIS A 133 -1.88 -1.31 2.92
C HIS A 133 -1.43 0.02 2.35
N PHE A 134 -0.41 -0.03 1.50
CA PHE A 134 0.02 1.10 0.67
C PHE A 134 -0.45 0.84 -0.76
N VAL A 135 -1.29 1.71 -1.28
CA VAL A 135 -1.66 1.70 -2.70
C VAL A 135 -0.89 2.81 -3.37
N ALA A 136 -0.14 2.50 -4.42
CA ALA A 136 0.82 3.41 -5.02
C ALA A 136 0.74 3.47 -6.54
N ASN A 137 1.02 4.64 -7.07
CA ASN A 137 1.24 4.87 -8.49
C ASN A 137 2.72 4.54 -8.81
N TRP A 138 2.92 3.52 -9.64
CA TRP A 138 4.22 2.96 -10.02
C TRP A 138 4.69 3.50 -11.37
N THR A 139 4.43 4.77 -11.64
CA THR A 139 4.77 5.37 -12.93
C THR A 139 5.47 6.73 -12.76
N HIS A 140 6.22 7.10 -13.78
CA HIS A 140 6.70 8.48 -13.96
C HIS A 140 5.52 9.40 -14.32
N ASP A 141 5.76 10.70 -14.31
CA ASP A 141 4.73 11.71 -14.63
C ASP A 141 4.17 11.58 -16.06
N ASP A 142 4.93 10.98 -16.96
CA ASP A 142 4.52 10.70 -18.33
C ASP A 142 3.73 9.39 -18.50
N GLY A 143 3.49 8.66 -17.43
CA GLY A 143 2.76 7.39 -17.44
C GLY A 143 3.63 6.16 -17.73
N THR A 144 4.94 6.31 -17.99
CA THR A 144 5.84 5.18 -18.14
C THR A 144 6.16 4.52 -16.80
N SER A 145 6.35 3.20 -16.81
CA SER A 145 6.58 2.43 -15.58
C SER A 145 7.92 2.76 -14.93
N LEU A 146 7.95 2.86 -13.61
CA LEU A 146 9.18 2.85 -12.84
C LEU A 146 9.92 1.54 -13.07
N ARG A 147 11.23 1.64 -13.25
CA ARG A 147 12.11 0.48 -13.44
C ARG A 147 13.01 0.34 -12.22
N LEU A 148 12.52 -0.39 -11.24
CA LEU A 148 13.23 -0.63 -9.97
C LEU A 148 13.78 -2.05 -9.97
N GLY A 149 15.06 -2.18 -9.65
CA GLY A 149 15.77 -3.44 -9.59
C GLY A 149 15.92 -3.98 -8.16
N ARG A 150 16.68 -5.08 -8.03
CA ARG A 150 16.95 -5.70 -6.72
C ARG A 150 17.61 -4.76 -5.70
N PRO A 151 18.59 -3.90 -6.08
CA PRO A 151 19.15 -2.94 -5.12
C PRO A 151 18.09 -1.99 -4.55
N ASP A 152 17.17 -1.52 -5.40
CA ASP A 152 16.09 -0.62 -4.98
C ASP A 152 15.13 -1.33 -4.02
N THR A 153 14.69 -2.54 -4.37
CA THR A 153 13.79 -3.32 -3.52
C THR A 153 14.44 -3.72 -2.20
N SER A 154 15.74 -4.00 -2.19
CA SER A 154 16.50 -4.20 -0.96
C SER A 154 16.56 -2.92 -0.10
N ARG A 155 16.83 -1.78 -0.72
CA ARG A 155 16.84 -0.49 -0.02
C ARG A 155 15.47 -0.14 0.57
N MET A 156 14.37 -0.47 -0.12
CA MET A 156 13.01 -0.27 0.41
C MET A 156 12.79 -0.98 1.74
N GLN A 157 13.33 -2.19 1.92
CA GLN A 157 13.22 -2.92 3.18
C GLN A 157 13.87 -2.15 4.34
N THR A 158 15.03 -1.58 4.08
CA THR A 158 15.75 -0.75 5.06
C THR A 158 14.97 0.52 5.38
N VAL A 159 14.46 1.22 4.35
CA VAL A 159 13.65 2.43 4.52
C VAL A 159 12.39 2.16 5.35
N ALA A 160 11.68 1.08 5.04
CA ALA A 160 10.49 0.69 5.80
C ALA A 160 10.82 0.40 7.27
N ALA A 161 11.88 -0.36 7.52
CA ALA A 161 12.31 -0.69 8.89
C ALA A 161 12.70 0.56 9.68
N GLU A 162 13.45 1.47 9.08
CA GLU A 162 13.87 2.73 9.71
C GLU A 162 12.67 3.63 10.03
N CYS A 163 11.78 3.87 9.05
CA CYS A 163 10.60 4.73 9.23
C CYS A 163 9.63 4.17 10.28
N LEU A 164 9.47 2.86 10.34
CA LEU A 164 8.55 2.20 11.27
C LEU A 164 9.21 1.80 12.59
N LYS A 165 10.52 2.03 12.76
CA LYS A 165 11.29 1.66 13.95
C LYS A 165 11.12 0.17 14.28
N MET A 166 11.30 -0.67 13.29
CA MET A 166 11.15 -2.12 13.36
C MET A 166 12.40 -2.80 12.82
N GLU A 167 12.59 -4.07 13.12
CA GLU A 167 13.64 -4.86 12.48
C GLU A 167 13.36 -5.07 11.00
N ARG A 168 14.40 -5.03 10.20
CA ARG A 168 14.32 -5.33 8.78
C ARG A 168 14.00 -6.80 8.56
N GLY A 169 12.89 -7.07 7.88
CA GLY A 169 12.55 -8.40 7.39
C GLY A 169 13.43 -8.81 6.21
N ARG A 170 13.37 -10.09 5.89
CA ARG A 170 13.93 -10.61 4.65
C ARG A 170 12.92 -10.38 3.51
N PHE A 171 13.49 -10.27 2.30
CA PHE A 171 12.73 -10.07 1.09
C PHE A 171 12.44 -11.43 0.39
#